data_2a92c35b50d7603d410ab2adcccdfa6f
#
_entry.id   2a92c35b50d7603d410ab2adcccdfa6f
#
_cell.length_a   1.000
_cell.length_b   1.000
_cell.length_c   1.000
_cell.angle_alpha   90.00
_cell.angle_beta   90.00
_cell.angle_gamma   90.00
#
_symmetry.space_group_name_H-M   'P 1'
#
loop_
_entity.id
_entity.type
_entity.pdbx_description
1 polymer ?
#
loop_
_entity_poly.entity_id
_entity_poly.type
_entity_poly.pdbx_seq_one_letter_code
_entity_poly.pdbx_strand_id
1 'polypeptide(L)'
;MDNGVKIVYDTRVTEIMTLNGRVFGVRYRNKRGFERKEECPRVIVATGGVSYPATGSTGDGYVFAADTGHAVEPVRPSLTPLVSSCLWIKNMNGLLLRNVRATLCIDGEAVREEFGELGFSERGIEGAVALRMSRDAVDALIDGKGVGLMVDLKPGLTEEMLRERIAREMAEMGPEEFFSELLRKLVPKALVIPLSEEVGAHSKNYIRKITPEQIERLVKLLKGMVFPISDYAPFEYAVVTAGGGSCEDVNRY
;
A
#
# COMPACT_ATOMS: atom_id res chain seq x y z
N MET A 1 -38.06 -14.59 -0.64
CA MET A 1 -36.93 -14.52 -1.59
C MET A 1 -37.44 -15.14 -2.88
N ASP A 2 -37.58 -14.32 -3.88
CA ASP A 2 -38.35 -14.64 -5.09
C ASP A 2 -37.71 -15.70 -5.99
N ASN A 3 -36.46 -16.09 -5.75
CA ASN A 3 -35.71 -17.04 -6.58
C ASN A 3 -35.51 -18.43 -5.90
N GLY A 4 -36.23 -18.74 -4.83
CA GLY A 4 -36.14 -20.01 -4.13
C GLY A 4 -34.85 -20.28 -3.38
N VAL A 5 -34.00 -19.25 -3.16
CA VAL A 5 -32.74 -19.35 -2.43
C VAL A 5 -33.02 -19.47 -0.92
N LYS A 6 -32.45 -20.50 -0.29
CA LYS A 6 -32.48 -20.68 1.16
C LYS A 6 -31.16 -20.18 1.77
N ILE A 7 -31.24 -19.18 2.64
CA ILE A 7 -30.09 -18.69 3.40
C ILE A 7 -30.09 -19.32 4.78
N VAL A 8 -28.95 -19.90 5.17
CA VAL A 8 -28.77 -20.51 6.49
C VAL A 8 -27.73 -19.68 7.25
N TYR A 9 -28.19 -18.96 8.25
CA TYR A 9 -27.37 -18.10 9.10
C TYR A 9 -26.74 -18.89 10.26
N ASP A 10 -25.74 -18.27 10.93
CA ASP A 10 -25.08 -18.85 12.12
C ASP A 10 -24.55 -20.27 11.87
N THR A 11 -24.04 -20.51 10.67
CA THR A 11 -23.64 -21.84 10.21
C THR A 11 -22.28 -21.74 9.53
N ARG A 12 -21.31 -22.51 10.01
CA ARG A 12 -19.97 -22.59 9.43
C ARG A 12 -19.81 -23.92 8.69
N VAL A 13 -19.48 -23.84 7.40
CA VAL A 13 -19.04 -25.01 6.64
C VAL A 13 -17.67 -25.43 7.17
N THR A 14 -17.49 -26.71 7.43
CA THR A 14 -16.26 -27.29 7.98
C THR A 14 -15.54 -28.21 7.00
N GLU A 15 -16.23 -28.69 5.95
CA GLU A 15 -15.67 -29.62 4.97
C GLU A 15 -16.46 -29.57 3.66
N ILE A 16 -15.78 -29.65 2.53
CA ILE A 16 -16.38 -30.03 1.25
C ILE A 16 -16.19 -31.54 1.08
N MET A 17 -17.29 -32.28 1.08
CA MET A 17 -17.26 -33.74 1.00
C MET A 17 -17.00 -34.18 -0.43
N THR A 18 -16.00 -35.02 -0.64
CA THR A 18 -15.67 -35.62 -1.95
C THR A 18 -15.66 -37.12 -1.91
N LEU A 19 -16.05 -37.74 -3.02
CA LEU A 19 -15.98 -39.18 -3.23
C LEU A 19 -15.49 -39.47 -4.66
N ASN A 20 -14.43 -40.25 -4.79
CA ASN A 20 -13.80 -40.55 -6.08
C ASN A 20 -13.43 -39.30 -6.90
N GLY A 21 -12.94 -38.24 -6.23
CA GLY A 21 -12.56 -36.98 -6.86
C GLY A 21 -13.75 -36.10 -7.29
N ARG A 22 -14.95 -36.39 -6.83
CA ARG A 22 -16.14 -35.57 -7.14
C ARG A 22 -16.79 -35.05 -5.86
N VAL A 23 -17.21 -33.81 -5.88
CA VAL A 23 -17.98 -33.20 -4.80
C VAL A 23 -19.34 -33.86 -4.72
N PHE A 24 -19.78 -34.21 -3.51
CA PHE A 24 -21.13 -34.72 -3.26
C PHE A 24 -21.87 -34.00 -2.12
N GLY A 25 -21.26 -33.00 -1.47
CA GLY A 25 -21.91 -32.23 -0.44
C GLY A 25 -20.96 -31.39 0.42
N VAL A 26 -21.54 -30.86 1.48
CA VAL A 26 -20.82 -30.10 2.49
C VAL A 26 -21.15 -30.59 3.88
N ARG A 27 -20.19 -30.56 4.80
CA ARG A 27 -20.40 -30.69 6.24
C ARG A 27 -20.37 -29.31 6.86
N TYR A 28 -21.27 -29.06 7.79
CA TYR A 28 -21.32 -27.78 8.47
C TYR A 28 -21.72 -27.91 9.92
N ARG A 29 -21.38 -26.90 10.73
CA ARG A 29 -21.70 -26.82 12.14
C ARG A 29 -22.55 -25.58 12.39
N ASN A 30 -23.66 -25.74 13.09
CA ASN A 30 -24.50 -24.62 13.49
C ASN A 30 -23.97 -23.93 14.76
N LYS A 31 -24.56 -22.79 15.15
CA LYS A 31 -24.19 -22.03 16.34
C LYS A 31 -24.21 -22.84 17.66
N ARG A 32 -25.02 -23.91 17.73
CA ARG A 32 -25.11 -24.82 18.90
C ARG A 32 -24.05 -25.91 18.88
N GLY A 33 -23.18 -25.94 17.88
CA GLY A 33 -22.12 -26.94 17.73
C GLY A 33 -22.57 -28.26 17.08
N PHE A 34 -23.83 -28.41 16.68
CA PHE A 34 -24.30 -29.62 16.02
C PHE A 34 -23.81 -29.68 14.58
N GLU A 35 -23.20 -30.82 14.22
CA GLU A 35 -22.80 -31.10 12.85
C GLU A 35 -23.95 -31.62 12.03
N ARG A 36 -23.98 -31.21 10.78
CA ARG A 36 -24.96 -31.64 9.76
C ARG A 36 -24.25 -31.78 8.42
N LYS A 37 -24.91 -32.52 7.52
CA LYS A 37 -24.49 -32.68 6.13
C LYS A 37 -25.58 -32.19 5.21
N GLU A 38 -25.18 -31.60 4.09
CA GLU A 38 -26.08 -31.29 2.97
C GLU A 38 -25.48 -31.89 1.72
N GLU A 39 -26.23 -32.74 1.05
CA GLU A 39 -25.78 -33.41 -0.17
C GLU A 39 -26.09 -32.52 -1.37
N CYS A 40 -25.06 -32.26 -2.17
CA CYS A 40 -25.16 -31.48 -3.40
C CYS A 40 -24.03 -31.85 -4.37
N PRO A 41 -24.30 -31.90 -5.67
CA PRO A 41 -23.29 -32.29 -6.67
C PRO A 41 -22.32 -31.17 -7.02
N ARG A 42 -22.56 -29.94 -6.55
CA ARG A 42 -21.76 -28.76 -6.84
C ARG A 42 -21.75 -27.82 -5.65
N VAL A 43 -20.58 -27.20 -5.37
CA VAL A 43 -20.38 -26.20 -4.31
C VAL A 43 -19.70 -24.99 -4.91
N ILE A 44 -20.21 -23.81 -4.61
CA ILE A 44 -19.55 -22.54 -4.92
C ILE A 44 -18.88 -22.04 -3.65
N VAL A 45 -17.55 -21.95 -3.68
CA VAL A 45 -16.75 -21.40 -2.58
C VAL A 45 -16.64 -19.89 -2.77
N ALA A 46 -17.29 -19.13 -1.90
CA ALA A 46 -17.36 -17.68 -1.95
C ALA A 46 -16.99 -17.07 -0.57
N THR A 47 -15.98 -17.64 0.09
CA THR A 47 -15.61 -17.33 1.48
C THR A 47 -14.75 -16.09 1.63
N GLY A 48 -14.32 -15.46 0.53
CA GLY A 48 -13.34 -14.40 0.53
C GLY A 48 -11.92 -14.91 0.81
N GLY A 49 -11.01 -13.97 1.05
CA GLY A 49 -9.61 -14.23 1.41
C GLY A 49 -9.37 -14.20 2.92
N VAL A 50 -8.25 -13.54 3.32
CA VAL A 50 -7.89 -13.29 4.73
C VAL A 50 -7.79 -11.80 5.06
N SER A 51 -8.05 -10.93 4.09
CA SER A 51 -8.13 -9.48 4.30
C SER A 51 -9.45 -9.11 4.99
N TYR A 52 -9.40 -8.15 5.92
CA TYR A 52 -10.54 -7.75 6.75
C TYR A 52 -11.22 -8.94 7.47
N PRO A 53 -10.50 -9.69 8.30
CA PRO A 53 -11.03 -10.91 8.93
C PRO A 53 -12.29 -10.68 9.77
N ALA A 54 -12.48 -9.45 10.28
CA ALA A 54 -13.70 -9.05 11.00
C ALA A 54 -14.99 -9.13 10.15
N THR A 55 -14.87 -9.16 8.81
CA THR A 55 -16.00 -9.33 7.88
C THR A 55 -16.31 -10.79 7.55
N GLY A 56 -15.58 -11.75 8.13
CA GLY A 56 -15.74 -13.18 7.91
C GLY A 56 -14.75 -13.81 6.92
N SER A 57 -13.83 -13.04 6.38
CA SER A 57 -12.76 -13.51 5.48
C SER A 57 -11.63 -14.15 6.28
N THR A 58 -11.80 -15.41 6.68
CA THR A 58 -10.91 -16.15 7.58
C THR A 58 -9.99 -17.16 6.88
N GLY A 59 -10.06 -17.23 5.53
CA GLY A 59 -9.23 -18.12 4.74
C GLY A 59 -9.77 -19.56 4.63
N ASP A 60 -11.01 -19.82 5.09
CA ASP A 60 -11.61 -21.15 5.04
C ASP A 60 -11.60 -21.73 3.62
N GLY A 61 -11.76 -20.90 2.58
CA GLY A 61 -11.71 -21.33 1.18
C GLY A 61 -10.37 -21.91 0.75
N TYR A 62 -9.26 -21.46 1.32
CA TYR A 62 -7.94 -22.02 1.02
C TYR A 62 -7.77 -23.41 1.64
N VAL A 63 -8.31 -23.60 2.83
CA VAL A 63 -8.35 -24.92 3.47
C VAL A 63 -9.19 -25.88 2.62
N PHE A 64 -10.39 -25.47 2.18
CA PHE A 64 -11.24 -26.30 1.33
C PHE A 64 -10.57 -26.62 -0.01
N ALA A 65 -9.86 -25.69 -0.61
CA ALA A 65 -9.11 -25.91 -1.84
C ALA A 65 -8.02 -26.97 -1.63
N ALA A 66 -7.20 -26.84 -0.58
CA ALA A 66 -6.15 -27.79 -0.25
C ALA A 66 -6.72 -29.18 0.06
N ASP A 67 -7.77 -29.27 0.88
CA ASP A 67 -8.43 -30.55 1.26
C ASP A 67 -9.06 -31.27 0.06
N THR A 68 -9.43 -30.53 -0.97
CA THR A 68 -9.97 -31.09 -2.22
C THR A 68 -8.92 -31.33 -3.30
N GLY A 69 -7.62 -31.15 -2.98
CA GLY A 69 -6.50 -31.50 -3.84
C GLY A 69 -6.00 -30.39 -4.76
N HIS A 70 -6.45 -29.14 -4.56
CA HIS A 70 -5.94 -27.99 -5.30
C HIS A 70 -4.69 -27.43 -4.64
N ALA A 71 -3.75 -26.94 -5.44
CA ALA A 71 -2.60 -26.20 -4.97
C ALA A 71 -3.02 -24.82 -4.45
N VAL A 72 -2.43 -24.40 -3.34
CA VAL A 72 -2.67 -23.08 -2.74
C VAL A 72 -1.35 -22.32 -2.70
N GLU A 73 -1.28 -21.27 -3.49
CA GLU A 73 -0.15 -20.32 -3.50
C GLU A 73 -0.10 -19.54 -2.18
N PRO A 74 1.10 -19.23 -1.67
CA PRO A 74 1.25 -18.45 -0.44
C PRO A 74 0.44 -17.15 -0.48
N VAL A 75 -0.39 -16.95 0.53
CA VAL A 75 -1.21 -15.76 0.62
C VAL A 75 -0.41 -14.61 1.22
N ARG A 76 -0.62 -13.39 0.69
CA ARG A 76 0.02 -12.17 1.16
C ARG A 76 -0.88 -10.97 1.00
N PRO A 77 -0.71 -9.90 1.83
CA PRO A 77 -1.52 -8.70 1.70
C PRO A 77 -1.22 -7.97 0.38
N SER A 78 -2.26 -7.40 -0.23
CA SER A 78 -2.16 -6.54 -1.41
C SER A 78 -3.14 -5.39 -1.26
N LEU A 79 -2.87 -4.27 -1.94
CA LEU A 79 -3.53 -2.99 -1.67
C LEU A 79 -3.44 -2.66 -0.18
N THR A 80 -2.23 -2.73 0.37
CA THR A 80 -1.92 -2.53 1.78
C THR A 80 -0.99 -1.33 1.98
N PRO A 81 -1.07 -0.58 3.11
CA PRO A 81 -0.11 0.46 3.43
C PRO A 81 1.33 -0.06 3.50
N LEU A 82 2.28 0.76 3.03
CA LEU A 82 3.71 0.46 3.05
C LEU A 82 4.36 1.14 4.26
N VAL A 83 5.13 0.40 5.04
CA VAL A 83 5.82 0.92 6.23
C VAL A 83 7.21 1.40 5.86
N SER A 84 7.50 2.65 6.20
CA SER A 84 8.82 3.24 5.95
C SER A 84 9.66 3.31 7.23
N SER A 85 10.96 3.11 7.08
CA SER A 85 11.93 3.28 8.17
C SER A 85 12.30 4.74 8.48
N CYS A 86 11.80 5.71 7.71
CA CYS A 86 12.01 7.13 7.97
C CYS A 86 11.38 7.56 9.30
N LEU A 87 12.19 8.02 10.24
CA LEU A 87 11.73 8.43 11.57
C LEU A 87 10.71 9.59 11.54
N TRP A 88 10.89 10.54 10.64
CA TRP A 88 10.05 11.72 10.50
C TRP A 88 8.70 11.45 9.82
N ILE A 89 8.49 10.27 9.23
CA ILE A 89 7.23 9.93 8.57
C ILE A 89 6.04 9.90 9.56
N LYS A 90 6.30 9.60 10.83
CA LYS A 90 5.29 9.64 11.90
C LYS A 90 4.68 11.03 12.08
N ASN A 91 5.45 12.09 11.77
CA ASN A 91 5.00 13.48 11.86
C ASN A 91 4.13 13.88 10.66
N MET A 92 3.99 13.01 9.67
CA MET A 92 3.18 13.23 8.47
C MET A 92 1.78 12.62 8.58
N ASN A 93 1.42 12.03 9.72
CA ASN A 93 0.09 11.43 9.91
C ASN A 93 -1.03 12.40 9.51
N GLY A 94 -1.95 11.94 8.66
CA GLY A 94 -3.04 12.74 8.09
C GLY A 94 -2.65 13.61 6.89
N LEU A 95 -1.37 13.65 6.49
CA LEU A 95 -0.96 14.36 5.28
C LEU A 95 -1.43 13.60 4.03
N LEU A 96 -2.01 14.34 3.09
CA LEU A 96 -2.32 13.87 1.75
C LEU A 96 -1.58 14.74 0.73
N LEU A 97 -0.63 14.13 0.01
CA LEU A 97 0.04 14.74 -1.14
C LEU A 97 -0.77 14.45 -2.39
N ARG A 98 -1.17 15.50 -3.08
CA ARG A 98 -1.93 15.39 -4.34
C ARG A 98 -1.04 15.67 -5.53
N ASN A 99 -1.37 15.02 -6.66
CA ASN A 99 -0.68 15.22 -7.92
C ASN A 99 0.83 15.02 -7.81
N VAL A 100 1.25 13.96 -7.10
CA VAL A 100 2.63 13.52 -7.06
C VAL A 100 2.85 12.39 -8.06
N ARG A 101 4.11 12.22 -8.48
CA ARG A 101 4.55 11.06 -9.23
C ARG A 101 5.40 10.23 -8.30
N ALA A 102 5.06 8.97 -8.13
CA ALA A 102 5.83 8.05 -7.31
C ALA A 102 6.38 6.91 -8.17
N THR A 103 7.62 6.56 -7.93
CA THR A 103 8.33 5.46 -8.58
C THR A 103 8.72 4.44 -7.53
N LEU A 104 8.25 3.20 -7.68
CA LEU A 104 8.70 2.08 -6.87
C LEU A 104 10.05 1.62 -7.39
N CYS A 105 11.05 1.59 -6.52
CA CYS A 105 12.38 1.09 -6.81
C CYS A 105 12.63 -0.19 -6.02
N ILE A 106 13.15 -1.22 -6.68
CA ILE A 106 13.56 -2.50 -6.08
C ILE A 106 15.04 -2.68 -6.37
N ASP A 107 15.87 -2.85 -5.33
CA ASP A 107 17.34 -2.91 -5.42
C ASP A 107 17.96 -1.73 -6.19
N GLY A 108 17.31 -0.56 -6.11
CA GLY A 108 17.73 0.67 -6.80
C GLY A 108 17.18 0.84 -8.21
N GLU A 109 16.58 -0.18 -8.80
CA GLU A 109 16.02 -0.13 -10.15
C GLU A 109 14.54 0.28 -10.11
N ALA A 110 14.16 1.21 -10.99
CA ALA A 110 12.76 1.65 -11.13
C ALA A 110 11.93 0.55 -11.81
N VAL A 111 10.92 0.03 -11.09
CA VAL A 111 10.08 -1.08 -11.59
C VAL A 111 8.66 -0.65 -11.94
N ARG A 112 8.15 0.42 -11.31
CA ARG A 112 6.80 0.91 -11.56
C ARG A 112 6.67 2.39 -11.25
N GLU A 113 5.92 3.11 -12.05
CA GLU A 113 5.59 4.51 -11.84
C GLU A 113 4.07 4.70 -11.81
N GLU A 114 3.60 5.51 -10.86
CA GLU A 114 2.19 5.89 -10.70
C GLU A 114 2.07 7.40 -10.44
N PHE A 115 1.00 7.99 -10.94
CA PHE A 115 0.65 9.38 -10.68
C PHE A 115 -0.66 9.45 -9.90
N GLY A 116 -0.73 10.36 -8.91
CA GLY A 116 -1.95 10.55 -8.13
C GLY A 116 -1.72 11.04 -6.72
N GLU A 117 -2.48 10.48 -5.78
CA GLU A 117 -2.45 10.86 -4.37
C GLU A 117 -1.64 9.86 -3.55
N LEU A 118 -0.81 10.39 -2.65
CA LEU A 118 -0.03 9.66 -1.68
C LEU A 118 -0.40 10.16 -0.27
N GLY A 119 -0.91 9.27 0.56
CA GLY A 119 -1.32 9.56 1.92
C GLY A 119 -0.34 9.02 2.95
N PHE A 120 -0.40 9.57 4.15
CA PHE A 120 0.41 9.15 5.29
C PHE A 120 -0.47 8.98 6.51
N SER A 121 -0.37 7.83 7.15
CA SER A 121 -1.11 7.50 8.38
C SER A 121 -0.21 6.82 9.39
N GLU A 122 -0.75 6.49 10.56
CA GLU A 122 -0.05 5.69 11.57
C GLU A 122 0.33 4.29 11.07
N ARG A 123 -0.33 3.81 10.01
CA ARG A 123 -0.10 2.50 9.40
C ARG A 123 1.01 2.52 8.37
N GLY A 124 1.41 3.70 7.89
CA GLY A 124 2.44 3.88 6.88
C GLY A 124 2.02 4.80 5.74
N ILE A 125 2.63 4.57 4.59
CA ILE A 125 2.34 5.27 3.34
C ILE A 125 1.16 4.56 2.65
N GLU A 126 0.12 5.29 2.36
CA GLU A 126 -1.14 4.80 1.79
C GLU A 126 -1.65 5.73 0.68
N GLY A 127 -2.93 5.65 0.34
CA GLY A 127 -3.50 6.36 -0.80
C GLY A 127 -3.40 5.55 -2.09
N ALA A 128 -4.09 6.01 -3.12
CA ALA A 128 -4.28 5.24 -4.35
C ALA A 128 -2.96 4.80 -5.02
N VAL A 129 -1.94 5.65 -4.99
CA VAL A 129 -0.62 5.38 -5.57
C VAL A 129 0.10 4.26 -4.82
N ALA A 130 0.27 4.40 -3.49
CA ALA A 130 0.97 3.40 -2.68
C ALA A 130 0.26 2.04 -2.71
N LEU A 131 -1.06 2.03 -2.58
CA LEU A 131 -1.84 0.79 -2.59
C LEU A 131 -1.70 0.03 -3.92
N ARG A 132 -1.72 0.73 -5.07
CA ARG A 132 -1.51 0.07 -6.38
C ARG A 132 -0.11 -0.52 -6.55
N MET A 133 0.90 0.07 -5.93
CA MET A 133 2.29 -0.41 -5.96
C MET A 133 2.57 -1.47 -4.89
N SER A 134 1.71 -1.60 -3.89
CA SER A 134 2.00 -2.39 -2.69
C SER A 134 2.24 -3.87 -2.99
N ARG A 135 1.60 -4.46 -4.01
CA ARG A 135 1.81 -5.86 -4.36
C ARG A 135 3.27 -6.11 -4.75
N ASP A 136 3.79 -5.31 -5.67
CA ASP A 136 5.16 -5.45 -6.15
C ASP A 136 6.16 -5.19 -5.02
N ALA A 137 5.86 -4.22 -4.14
CA ALA A 137 6.66 -3.92 -2.95
C ALA A 137 6.65 -5.07 -1.94
N VAL A 138 5.48 -5.66 -1.65
CA VAL A 138 5.34 -6.80 -0.73
C VAL A 138 6.08 -8.02 -1.25
N ASP A 139 5.92 -8.35 -2.54
CA ASP A 139 6.62 -9.47 -3.18
C ASP A 139 8.14 -9.29 -3.06
N ALA A 140 8.65 -8.09 -3.34
CA ALA A 140 10.08 -7.78 -3.22
C ALA A 140 10.60 -7.87 -1.78
N LEU A 141 9.83 -7.39 -0.79
CA LEU A 141 10.20 -7.49 0.63
C LEU A 141 10.23 -8.95 1.12
N ILE A 142 9.28 -9.77 0.68
CA ILE A 142 9.27 -11.22 0.98
C ILE A 142 10.51 -11.90 0.40
N ASP A 143 10.94 -11.49 -0.81
CA ASP A 143 12.16 -11.96 -1.44
C ASP A 143 13.46 -11.39 -0.81
N GLY A 144 13.35 -10.57 0.23
CA GLY A 144 14.48 -9.95 0.91
C GLY A 144 15.18 -8.84 0.14
N LYS A 145 14.53 -8.25 -0.86
CA LYS A 145 15.07 -7.16 -1.69
C LYS A 145 14.93 -5.80 -1.01
N GLY A 146 15.80 -4.87 -1.37
CA GLY A 146 15.70 -3.48 -0.95
C GLY A 146 14.56 -2.76 -1.69
N VAL A 147 13.63 -2.14 -0.95
CA VAL A 147 12.47 -1.44 -1.54
C VAL A 147 12.51 0.04 -1.16
N GLY A 148 12.30 0.90 -2.14
CA GLY A 148 12.20 2.35 -1.97
C GLY A 148 11.05 2.93 -2.78
N LEU A 149 10.43 3.98 -2.26
CA LEU A 149 9.45 4.78 -2.97
C LEU A 149 10.03 6.16 -3.22
N MET A 150 10.39 6.48 -4.47
CA MET A 150 10.87 7.79 -4.89
C MET A 150 9.68 8.65 -5.33
N VAL A 151 9.57 9.84 -4.76
CA VAL A 151 8.40 10.72 -4.97
C VAL A 151 8.84 12.06 -5.55
N ASP A 152 8.38 12.35 -6.76
CA ASP A 152 8.41 13.68 -7.36
C ASP A 152 7.20 14.49 -6.84
N LEU A 153 7.51 15.48 -5.98
CA LEU A 153 6.51 16.36 -5.38
C LEU A 153 6.02 17.46 -6.33
N LYS A 154 6.69 17.65 -7.47
CA LYS A 154 6.42 18.71 -8.47
C LYS A 154 6.48 18.19 -9.91
N PRO A 155 5.69 17.16 -10.26
CA PRO A 155 5.83 16.48 -11.56
C PRO A 155 5.50 17.38 -12.76
N GLY A 156 4.78 18.46 -12.56
CA GLY A 156 4.48 19.45 -13.61
C GLY A 156 5.61 20.46 -13.88
N LEU A 157 6.71 20.42 -13.12
CA LEU A 157 7.85 21.32 -13.29
C LEU A 157 9.11 20.53 -13.63
N THR A 158 9.89 21.01 -14.59
CA THR A 158 11.28 20.54 -14.78
C THR A 158 12.17 21.05 -13.65
N GLU A 159 13.37 20.52 -13.53
CA GLU A 159 14.33 21.05 -12.54
C GLU A 159 14.68 22.52 -12.80
N GLU A 160 14.83 22.91 -14.08
CA GLU A 160 15.09 24.30 -14.47
C GLU A 160 13.95 25.23 -14.01
N MET A 161 12.70 24.87 -14.36
CA MET A 161 11.53 25.65 -13.95
C MET A 161 11.41 25.74 -12.42
N LEU A 162 11.81 24.69 -11.71
CA LEU A 162 11.78 24.66 -10.26
C LEU A 162 12.87 25.57 -9.67
N ARG A 163 14.10 25.58 -10.26
CA ARG A 163 15.17 26.51 -9.89
C ARG A 163 14.74 27.96 -10.09
N GLU A 164 14.18 28.28 -11.25
CA GLU A 164 13.67 29.62 -11.55
C GLU A 164 12.57 30.05 -10.58
N ARG A 165 11.64 29.15 -10.24
CA ARG A 165 10.60 29.41 -9.26
C ARG A 165 11.20 29.71 -7.89
N ILE A 166 12.13 28.88 -7.41
CA ILE A 166 12.78 29.06 -6.11
C ILE A 166 13.54 30.40 -6.09
N ALA A 167 14.29 30.72 -7.13
CA ALA A 167 15.02 31.98 -7.25
C ALA A 167 14.10 33.21 -7.18
N ARG A 168 12.95 33.14 -7.89
CA ARG A 168 11.93 34.20 -7.84
C ARG A 168 11.34 34.36 -6.44
N GLU A 169 10.94 33.25 -5.79
CA GLU A 169 10.39 33.28 -4.43
C GLU A 169 11.41 33.88 -3.43
N MET A 170 12.70 33.53 -3.56
CA MET A 170 13.77 34.08 -2.71
C MET A 170 13.99 35.59 -2.97
N ALA A 171 13.87 36.05 -4.22
CA ALA A 171 14.04 37.45 -4.57
C ALA A 171 12.89 38.33 -4.04
N GLU A 172 11.68 37.76 -3.95
CA GLU A 172 10.51 38.44 -3.38
C GLU A 172 10.52 38.47 -1.84
N MET A 173 11.31 37.58 -1.21
CA MET A 173 11.44 37.47 0.24
C MET A 173 12.50 38.44 0.78
N GLY A 174 12.30 38.92 2.01
CA GLY A 174 13.31 39.69 2.71
C GLY A 174 14.53 38.81 3.12
N PRO A 175 15.76 39.38 3.16
CA PRO A 175 16.95 38.59 3.49
C PRO A 175 16.96 38.04 4.92
N GLU A 176 16.15 38.59 5.80
CA GLU A 176 15.97 38.18 7.20
C GLU A 176 14.78 37.18 7.37
N GLU A 177 14.08 36.81 6.30
CA GLU A 177 13.07 35.79 6.37
C GLU A 177 13.69 34.41 6.53
N PHE A 178 12.94 33.48 7.14
CA PHE A 178 13.44 32.14 7.42
C PHE A 178 13.29 31.22 6.22
N PHE A 179 14.20 30.26 6.08
CA PHE A 179 14.13 29.19 5.09
C PHE A 179 12.84 28.39 5.15
N SER A 180 12.27 28.22 6.36
CA SER A 180 10.96 27.60 6.52
C SER A 180 9.83 28.30 5.77
N GLU A 181 9.89 29.62 5.59
CA GLU A 181 8.86 30.36 4.85
C GLU A 181 8.95 30.07 3.35
N LEU A 182 10.17 29.98 2.80
CA LEU A 182 10.37 29.51 1.43
C LEU A 182 9.81 28.10 1.23
N LEU A 183 10.14 27.17 2.14
CA LEU A 183 9.65 25.79 2.05
C LEU A 183 8.12 25.72 2.12
N ARG A 184 7.46 26.54 2.93
CA ARG A 184 5.98 26.59 3.01
C ARG A 184 5.31 27.04 1.72
N LYS A 185 5.99 27.81 0.87
CA LYS A 185 5.50 28.17 -0.46
C LYS A 185 5.60 27.00 -1.46
N LEU A 186 6.45 26.01 -1.16
CA LEU A 186 6.74 24.89 -2.04
C LEU A 186 6.04 23.60 -1.63
N VAL A 187 5.91 23.33 -0.33
CA VAL A 187 5.41 22.04 0.20
C VAL A 187 4.48 22.24 1.40
N PRO A 188 3.66 21.24 1.76
CA PRO A 188 2.89 21.24 2.99
C PRO A 188 3.77 21.35 4.23
N LYS A 189 3.22 21.98 5.30
CA LYS A 189 3.95 22.26 6.55
C LYS A 189 4.66 21.03 7.14
N ALA A 190 4.06 19.86 7.04
CA ALA A 190 4.64 18.61 7.58
C ALA A 190 5.98 18.22 6.92
N LEU A 191 6.23 18.66 5.67
CA LEU A 191 7.49 18.41 4.95
C LEU A 191 8.57 19.46 5.19
N VAL A 192 8.26 20.57 5.84
CA VAL A 192 9.22 21.68 6.02
C VAL A 192 10.45 21.24 6.82
N ILE A 193 10.25 20.60 7.96
CA ILE A 193 11.37 20.13 8.81
C ILE A 193 12.14 19.01 8.11
N PRO A 194 11.52 17.91 7.64
CA PRO A 194 12.22 16.87 6.91
C PRO A 194 13.07 17.40 5.75
N LEU A 195 12.51 18.25 4.90
CA LEU A 195 13.25 18.81 3.78
C LEU A 195 14.40 19.71 4.23
N SER A 196 14.22 20.51 5.29
CA SER A 196 15.30 21.37 5.79
C SER A 196 16.49 20.54 6.33
N GLU A 197 16.21 19.43 7.00
CA GLU A 197 17.23 18.50 7.51
C GLU A 197 17.97 17.80 6.36
N GLU A 198 17.25 17.29 5.37
CA GLU A 198 17.82 16.63 4.19
C GLU A 198 18.64 17.59 3.30
N VAL A 199 18.23 18.85 3.21
CA VAL A 199 18.99 19.91 2.53
C VAL A 199 20.28 20.27 3.29
N GLY A 200 20.34 19.97 4.59
CA GLY A 200 21.44 20.37 5.47
C GLY A 200 21.38 21.86 5.85
N ALA A 201 20.16 22.40 5.95
CA ALA A 201 19.92 23.78 6.38
C ALA A 201 18.86 23.78 7.48
N HIS A 202 19.15 24.43 8.61
CA HIS A 202 18.15 24.56 9.66
C HIS A 202 16.96 25.41 9.17
N SER A 203 15.73 25.00 9.46
CA SER A 203 14.50 25.67 9.02
C SER A 203 14.40 27.15 9.43
N LYS A 204 15.09 27.55 10.53
CA LYS A 204 15.19 28.93 11.02
C LYS A 204 16.45 29.67 10.50
N ASN A 205 17.17 29.10 9.54
CA ASN A 205 18.24 29.88 8.87
C ASN A 205 17.61 31.01 8.06
N TYR A 206 18.23 32.16 8.07
CA TYR A 206 17.83 33.26 7.19
C TYR A 206 18.11 32.93 5.72
N ILE A 207 17.25 33.37 4.81
CA ILE A 207 17.37 33.15 3.36
C ILE A 207 18.74 33.51 2.84
N ARG A 208 19.34 34.65 3.29
CA ARG A 208 20.69 35.08 2.90
C ARG A 208 21.82 34.10 3.25
N LYS A 209 21.56 33.11 4.14
CA LYS A 209 22.53 32.09 4.55
C LYS A 209 22.40 30.78 3.80
N ILE A 210 21.39 30.66 2.97
CA ILE A 210 21.17 29.44 2.17
C ILE A 210 22.08 29.46 0.96
N THR A 211 22.88 28.40 0.82
CA THR A 211 23.89 28.34 -0.25
C THR A 211 23.30 27.82 -1.56
N PRO A 212 23.91 28.12 -2.72
CA PRO A 212 23.49 27.56 -4.00
C PRO A 212 23.44 26.02 -4.00
N GLU A 213 24.37 25.33 -3.33
CA GLU A 213 24.43 23.88 -3.21
C GLU A 213 23.24 23.35 -2.42
N GLN A 214 22.77 24.07 -1.40
CA GLN A 214 21.56 23.72 -0.63
C GLN A 214 20.31 23.89 -1.49
N ILE A 215 20.25 24.90 -2.35
CA ILE A 215 19.13 25.06 -3.30
C ILE A 215 19.12 23.92 -4.33
N GLU A 216 20.28 23.54 -4.89
CA GLU A 216 20.35 22.40 -5.81
C GLU A 216 19.93 21.09 -5.13
N ARG A 217 20.30 20.87 -3.88
CA ARG A 217 19.85 19.73 -3.09
C ARG A 217 18.34 19.76 -2.87
N LEU A 218 17.77 20.94 -2.58
CA LEU A 218 16.33 21.13 -2.45
C LEU A 218 15.60 20.78 -3.76
N VAL A 219 16.09 21.23 -4.90
CA VAL A 219 15.52 20.90 -6.22
C VAL A 219 15.49 19.40 -6.43
N LYS A 220 16.60 18.71 -6.19
CA LYS A 220 16.71 17.25 -6.32
C LYS A 220 15.73 16.52 -5.40
N LEU A 221 15.63 16.96 -4.14
CA LEU A 221 14.70 16.37 -3.17
C LEU A 221 13.22 16.58 -3.58
N LEU A 222 12.88 17.77 -4.10
CA LEU A 222 11.53 18.02 -4.58
C LEU A 222 11.17 17.20 -5.81
N LYS A 223 12.16 16.76 -6.61
CA LYS A 223 12.00 15.93 -7.80
C LYS A 223 12.15 14.43 -7.53
N GLY A 224 12.73 14.04 -6.39
CA GLY A 224 12.99 12.63 -6.11
C GLY A 224 13.22 12.37 -4.61
N MET A 225 12.22 12.66 -3.78
CA MET A 225 12.29 12.36 -2.36
C MET A 225 12.11 10.85 -2.14
N VAL A 226 13.10 10.21 -1.52
CA VAL A 226 13.10 8.75 -1.33
C VAL A 226 12.60 8.39 0.07
N PHE A 227 11.63 7.47 0.10
CA PHE A 227 11.13 6.81 1.31
C PHE A 227 11.57 5.34 1.29
N PRO A 228 12.56 4.94 2.10
CA PRO A 228 12.91 3.53 2.24
C PRO A 228 11.72 2.77 2.81
N ILE A 229 11.33 1.67 2.17
CA ILE A 229 10.23 0.81 2.61
C ILE A 229 10.84 -0.41 3.30
N SER A 230 10.50 -0.60 4.57
CA SER A 230 11.05 -1.67 5.40
C SER A 230 10.05 -2.79 5.70
N ASP A 231 8.75 -2.53 5.54
CA ASP A 231 7.70 -3.49 5.86
C ASP A 231 6.38 -3.06 5.20
N TYR A 232 5.32 -3.82 5.44
CA TYR A 232 3.96 -3.54 4.97
C TYR A 232 2.94 -3.84 6.07
N ALA A 233 1.77 -3.20 5.99
CA ALA A 233 0.71 -3.43 6.96
C ALA A 233 0.09 -4.82 6.78
N PRO A 234 -0.31 -5.49 7.88
CA PRO A 234 -0.84 -6.84 7.85
C PRO A 234 -2.25 -6.91 7.21
N PHE A 235 -2.78 -8.14 7.11
CA PHE A 235 -4.05 -8.43 6.44
C PHE A 235 -5.25 -7.63 6.95
N GLU A 236 -5.25 -7.23 8.22
CA GLU A 236 -6.30 -6.41 8.84
C GLU A 236 -6.48 -5.06 8.13
N TYR A 237 -5.42 -4.58 7.48
CA TYR A 237 -5.40 -3.29 6.78
C TYR A 237 -5.29 -3.42 5.25
N ALA A 238 -5.12 -4.63 4.75
CA ALA A 238 -5.07 -4.90 3.32
C ALA A 238 -6.46 -4.94 2.71
N VAL A 239 -6.66 -4.30 1.57
CA VAL A 239 -7.96 -4.33 0.87
C VAL A 239 -8.24 -5.70 0.26
N VAL A 240 -7.20 -6.36 -0.25
CA VAL A 240 -7.32 -7.69 -0.88
C VAL A 240 -6.19 -8.61 -0.44
N THR A 241 -6.44 -9.91 -0.60
CA THR A 241 -5.46 -10.98 -0.45
C THR A 241 -4.94 -11.37 -1.83
N ALA A 242 -3.61 -11.36 -2.02
CA ALA A 242 -2.94 -11.95 -3.17
C ALA A 242 -2.51 -13.40 -2.84
N GLY A 243 -2.33 -14.24 -3.86
CA GLY A 243 -2.16 -15.68 -3.71
C GLY A 243 -3.50 -16.41 -3.58
N GLY A 244 -3.48 -17.62 -3.02
CA GLY A 244 -4.67 -18.47 -2.88
C GLY A 244 -4.70 -19.63 -3.87
N GLY A 245 -5.86 -20.17 -4.23
CA GLY A 245 -5.95 -21.30 -5.14
C GLY A 245 -5.23 -21.06 -6.46
N SER A 246 -4.38 -22.01 -6.88
CA SER A 246 -3.62 -21.91 -8.12
C SER A 246 -4.56 -21.81 -9.33
N CYS A 247 -4.27 -20.86 -10.23
CA CYS A 247 -5.01 -20.72 -11.47
C CYS A 247 -4.77 -21.88 -12.46
N GLU A 248 -3.75 -22.69 -12.23
CA GLU A 248 -3.45 -23.87 -13.06
C GLU A 248 -4.42 -25.01 -12.80
N ASP A 249 -4.96 -25.07 -11.57
CA ASP A 249 -5.94 -26.08 -11.15
C ASP A 249 -7.39 -25.69 -11.49
N VAL A 250 -7.60 -24.49 -12.05
CA VAL A 250 -8.93 -23.97 -12.36
C VAL A 250 -9.24 -24.11 -13.83
N ASN A 251 -10.31 -24.85 -14.16
CA ASN A 251 -10.83 -24.88 -15.52
C ASN A 251 -11.47 -23.53 -15.88
N ARG A 252 -11.01 -22.90 -16.95
CA ARG A 252 -11.47 -21.58 -17.40
C ARG A 252 -12.72 -21.62 -18.30
N TYR A 253 -13.26 -22.81 -18.54
CA TYR A 253 -14.41 -23.01 -19.45
C TYR A 253 -15.55 -23.80 -18.79
#